data_7bf09866d6b454253fef6438980d0d86
#
_entry.id   7bf09866d6b454253fef6438980d0d86
#
_cell.length_a   1.000
_cell.length_b   1.000
_cell.length_c   1.000
_cell.angle_alpha   90.00
_cell.angle_beta   90.00
_cell.angle_gamma   90.00
#
_symmetry.space_group_name_H-M   'P 1'
#
loop_
_entity.id
_entity.type
_entity.pdbx_description
1 polymer ?
#
loop_
_entity_poly.entity_id
_entity_poly.type
_entity_poly.pdbx_seq_one_letter_code
_entity_poly.pdbx_strand_id
1 'polypeptide(L)'
;MKAIWVVLVSALAVLPVFISRLFDNADIQKLDNMCRLNDYYNCFNLDLDLNNLQNNDYSYQREVLSKNCSKNSGAACYLLGELYFNGAGIKIDRKKANSYFEEACELNDGRACGHLAYDYDHGIGVRVNPDQAYNSYKKACELNYGISCFYLGDKYAKADKMEESHYYYSKACSLKHPLSCYTLAQSYAKGKGVKKDLDKAMKAYEIACDGEIGAACRILAVNYQKAYSVRGDINKALELYEKACHFYDGEACTILGEYYLNTNVILQDTEKAIELFRKSCRLKHARGCINLGNYYQTAPGELKDLEKAKKLFKKACTLGAYQICNSSY
;
A
#
# COMPACT_ATOMS: atom_id res chain seq x y z
N MET A 1 -1.00 -15.40 4.13
CA MET A 1 -0.63 -14.05 4.60
C MET A 1 0.88 -13.84 4.83
N LYS A 2 1.76 -14.59 4.11
CA LYS A 2 3.24 -14.41 4.19
C LYS A 2 3.85 -13.76 2.94
N ALA A 3 3.04 -13.25 2.01
CA ALA A 3 3.50 -12.88 0.66
C ALA A 3 3.52 -11.37 0.34
N ILE A 4 3.17 -10.48 1.26
CA ILE A 4 3.07 -9.03 0.98
C ILE A 4 4.36 -8.27 1.33
N TRP A 5 5.24 -8.86 2.13
CA TRP A 5 6.48 -8.19 2.59
C TRP A 5 7.69 -8.34 1.65
N VAL A 6 7.63 -9.16 0.61
CA VAL A 6 8.80 -9.48 -0.25
C VAL A 6 8.87 -8.60 -1.51
N VAL A 7 7.83 -7.85 -1.87
CA VAL A 7 7.77 -7.11 -3.16
C VAL A 7 8.27 -5.66 -3.06
N LEU A 8 8.55 -5.13 -1.88
CA LEU A 8 8.99 -3.73 -1.69
C LEU A 8 10.52 -3.51 -1.64
N VAL A 9 11.34 -4.54 -1.88
CA VAL A 9 12.82 -4.43 -1.77
C VAL A 9 13.53 -4.34 -3.12
N SER A 10 12.85 -4.41 -4.27
CA SER A 10 13.53 -4.59 -5.56
C SER A 10 13.40 -3.46 -6.60
N ALA A 11 13.13 -2.23 -6.22
CA ALA A 11 13.03 -1.12 -7.19
C ALA A 11 13.79 0.15 -6.76
N LEU A 12 15.08 0.02 -6.43
CA LEU A 12 15.94 1.20 -6.25
C LEU A 12 17.32 0.92 -6.84
N ALA A 13 17.46 1.19 -8.12
CA ALA A 13 18.76 1.53 -8.71
C ALA A 13 18.59 2.86 -9.46
N VAL A 14 19.56 3.76 -9.26
CA VAL A 14 19.89 5.00 -9.98
C VAL A 14 19.55 6.30 -9.26
N LEU A 15 20.51 6.88 -8.55
CA LEU A 15 21.22 8.13 -8.86
C LEU A 15 22.23 8.48 -7.75
N PRO A 16 23.49 8.78 -8.09
CA PRO A 16 24.53 9.02 -7.10
C PRO A 16 24.82 10.52 -6.86
N VAL A 17 25.54 10.79 -5.78
CA VAL A 17 26.48 11.88 -5.53
C VAL A 17 26.02 13.10 -4.73
N PHE A 18 26.82 13.33 -3.71
CA PHE A 18 26.94 14.47 -2.78
C PHE A 18 25.97 14.47 -1.58
N ILE A 19 26.48 14.02 -0.45
CA ILE A 19 26.57 14.80 0.81
C ILE A 19 27.37 13.97 1.83
N SER A 20 28.67 14.15 1.85
CA SER A 20 29.53 13.87 3.00
C SER A 20 29.69 15.20 3.74
N ARG A 21 28.84 15.48 4.69
CA ARG A 21 29.09 16.40 5.84
C ARG A 21 27.77 16.77 6.52
N LEU A 22 27.77 16.65 7.85
CA LEU A 22 26.95 17.43 8.77
C LEU A 22 25.52 16.93 9.01
N PHE A 23 25.36 15.96 9.89
CA PHE A 23 24.18 15.94 10.75
C PHE A 23 24.47 16.81 11.98
N ASP A 24 24.12 18.07 11.91
CA ASP A 24 24.03 18.91 13.09
C ASP A 24 22.62 18.77 13.71
N ASN A 25 22.40 19.43 14.85
CA ASN A 25 21.10 19.41 15.53
C ASN A 25 19.94 19.93 14.65
N ALA A 26 20.22 20.76 13.64
CA ALA A 26 19.23 21.31 12.71
C ALA A 26 18.76 20.25 11.69
N ASP A 27 19.66 19.35 11.25
CA ASP A 27 19.32 18.27 10.33
C ASP A 27 18.46 17.22 11.02
N ILE A 28 18.73 16.91 12.29
CA ILE A 28 17.89 16.00 13.08
C ILE A 28 16.50 16.60 13.35
N GLN A 29 16.43 17.89 13.59
CA GLN A 29 15.15 18.59 13.79
C GLN A 29 14.35 18.68 12.50
N LYS A 30 15.01 18.80 11.35
CA LYS A 30 14.40 18.72 10.02
C LYS A 30 13.89 17.32 9.72
N LEU A 31 14.67 16.28 10.07
CA LEU A 31 14.28 14.87 10.04
C LEU A 31 13.05 14.61 10.92
N ASP A 32 13.07 15.07 12.16
CA ASP A 32 11.95 14.93 13.09
C ASP A 32 10.67 15.56 12.53
N ASN A 33 10.78 16.74 11.92
CA ASN A 33 9.65 17.42 11.28
C ASN A 33 9.14 16.68 10.03
N MET A 34 10.03 16.14 9.19
CA MET A 34 9.66 15.38 8.00
C MET A 34 9.06 14.02 8.36
N CYS A 35 9.59 13.34 9.36
CA CYS A 35 9.08 12.07 9.84
C CYS A 35 7.74 12.20 10.61
N ARG A 36 7.49 13.33 11.26
CA ARG A 36 6.18 13.63 11.90
C ARG A 36 5.05 13.82 10.88
N LEU A 37 5.37 14.16 9.62
CA LEU A 37 4.39 14.41 8.56
C LEU A 37 3.89 13.13 7.84
N ASN A 38 4.08 11.94 8.42
CA ASN A 38 3.63 10.64 7.85
C ASN A 38 4.30 10.21 6.55
N ASP A 39 5.41 10.80 6.16
CA ASP A 39 6.16 10.38 4.98
C ASP A 39 7.18 9.30 5.35
N TYR A 40 6.65 8.10 5.68
CA TYR A 40 7.43 6.91 6.04
C TYR A 40 8.49 6.55 4.99
N TYR A 41 8.19 6.77 3.71
CA TYR A 41 9.08 6.43 2.60
C TYR A 41 10.26 7.39 2.49
N ASN A 42 10.02 8.67 2.70
CA ASN A 42 11.05 9.71 2.65
C ASN A 42 11.87 9.80 3.94
N CYS A 43 11.28 9.46 5.08
CA CYS A 43 11.97 9.42 6.36
C CYS A 43 13.08 8.33 6.37
N PHE A 44 12.83 7.17 5.78
CA PHE A 44 13.78 6.07 5.72
C PHE A 44 14.81 6.24 4.58
N ASN A 45 14.44 6.90 3.48
CA ASN A 45 15.29 7.03 2.29
C ASN A 45 16.16 8.27 2.27
N LEU A 46 15.88 9.31 3.05
CA LEU A 46 16.56 10.60 2.91
C LEU A 46 17.85 10.75 3.72
N ASP A 47 18.08 9.93 4.74
CA ASP A 47 19.22 10.14 5.62
C ASP A 47 20.13 8.95 5.91
N LEU A 48 19.74 7.79 5.48
CA LEU A 48 20.72 6.75 5.27
C LEU A 48 21.15 6.85 3.81
N ASP A 49 22.16 7.66 3.50
CA ASP A 49 22.81 7.67 2.19
C ASP A 49 23.36 6.27 1.92
N LEU A 50 22.46 5.40 1.46
CA LEU A 50 22.74 4.01 1.13
C LEU A 50 23.79 3.88 0.01
N ASN A 51 24.10 4.99 -0.68
CA ASN A 51 25.08 5.01 -1.76
C ASN A 51 26.53 5.25 -1.29
N ASN A 52 26.75 5.71 -0.05
CA ASN A 52 28.09 5.74 0.54
C ASN A 52 28.47 4.45 1.27
N LEU A 53 27.63 3.43 1.23
CA LEU A 53 27.77 2.16 1.92
C LEU A 53 28.58 1.13 1.12
N GLN A 54 29.68 1.52 0.51
CA GLN A 54 30.60 0.52 -0.04
C GLN A 54 31.13 -0.47 1.03
N ASN A 55 30.94 -0.17 2.32
CA ASN A 55 31.42 -1.00 3.42
C ASN A 55 30.38 -1.36 4.50
N ASN A 56 29.08 -1.05 4.35
CA ASN A 56 28.03 -1.31 5.37
C ASN A 56 28.40 -0.84 6.79
N ASP A 57 29.19 0.22 6.93
CA ASP A 57 29.59 0.75 8.23
C ASP A 57 28.70 1.92 8.67
N TYR A 58 27.75 1.63 9.55
CA TYR A 58 26.87 2.62 10.17
C TYR A 58 27.37 3.10 11.56
N SER A 59 28.64 2.93 11.85
CA SER A 59 29.20 3.23 13.18
C SER A 59 29.02 4.70 13.56
N TYR A 60 29.30 5.61 12.64
CA TYR A 60 29.13 7.05 12.84
C TYR A 60 27.67 7.44 13.04
N GLN A 61 26.75 6.97 12.17
CA GLN A 61 25.32 7.26 12.30
C GLN A 61 24.77 6.74 13.62
N ARG A 62 25.18 5.55 14.04
CA ARG A 62 24.80 4.96 15.33
C ARG A 62 25.29 5.79 16.50
N GLU A 63 26.52 6.32 16.46
CA GLU A 63 27.07 7.20 17.51
C GLU A 63 26.26 8.49 17.61
N VAL A 64 25.99 9.14 16.47
CA VAL A 64 25.19 10.37 16.41
C VAL A 64 23.78 10.14 16.92
N LEU A 65 23.11 9.06 16.47
CA LEU A 65 21.76 8.71 16.93
C LEU A 65 21.74 8.39 18.43
N SER A 66 22.74 7.65 18.93
CA SER A 66 22.86 7.34 20.38
C SER A 66 23.00 8.60 21.21
N LYS A 67 23.84 9.55 20.76
CA LYS A 67 24.03 10.84 21.43
C LYS A 67 22.75 11.69 21.44
N ASN A 68 21.97 11.66 20.38
CA ASN A 68 20.73 12.43 20.30
C ASN A 68 19.59 11.75 21.03
N CYS A 69 19.51 10.42 21.01
CA CYS A 69 18.57 9.65 21.84
C CYS A 69 18.81 9.97 23.33
N SER A 70 20.06 9.95 23.81
CA SER A 70 20.38 10.33 25.20
C SER A 70 20.05 11.80 25.57
N LYS A 71 19.74 12.64 24.56
CA LYS A 71 19.23 14.00 24.73
C LYS A 71 17.72 14.09 24.55
N ASN A 72 16.98 13.00 24.75
CA ASN A 72 15.53 12.92 24.63
C ASN A 72 14.97 13.19 23.24
N SER A 73 15.70 12.86 22.16
CA SER A 73 15.14 12.86 20.80
C SER A 73 14.43 11.53 20.53
N GLY A 74 13.11 11.53 20.57
CA GLY A 74 12.28 10.34 20.26
C GLY A 74 12.56 9.78 18.86
N ALA A 75 12.74 10.66 17.87
CA ALA A 75 13.10 10.25 16.51
C ALA A 75 14.47 9.55 16.43
N ALA A 76 15.48 10.05 17.17
CA ALA A 76 16.79 9.42 17.20
C ALA A 76 16.75 8.06 17.89
N CYS A 77 15.99 7.92 18.98
CA CYS A 77 15.77 6.63 19.66
C CYS A 77 15.05 5.64 18.72
N TYR A 78 14.01 6.10 18.00
CA TYR A 78 13.29 5.29 17.01
C TYR A 78 14.24 4.76 15.92
N LEU A 79 15.02 5.65 15.28
CA LEU A 79 15.97 5.27 14.23
C LEU A 79 17.06 4.32 14.74
N LEU A 80 17.53 4.52 15.97
CA LEU A 80 18.48 3.62 16.59
C LEU A 80 17.87 2.23 16.83
N GLY A 81 16.61 2.16 17.25
CA GLY A 81 15.82 0.94 17.32
C GLY A 81 15.73 0.23 15.97
N GLU A 82 15.45 0.97 14.88
CA GLU A 82 15.41 0.43 13.51
C GLU A 82 16.76 -0.18 13.09
N LEU A 83 17.88 0.45 13.41
CA LEU A 83 19.22 -0.11 13.10
C LEU A 83 19.40 -1.48 13.78
N TYR A 84 19.07 -1.61 15.06
CA TYR A 84 19.16 -2.89 15.76
C TYR A 84 18.12 -3.90 15.30
N PHE A 85 16.93 -3.45 14.90
CA PHE A 85 15.85 -4.29 14.40
C PHE A 85 16.19 -4.93 13.07
N ASN A 86 16.75 -4.15 12.13
CA ASN A 86 17.07 -4.59 10.77
C ASN A 86 18.50 -5.16 10.63
N GLY A 87 19.36 -4.91 11.61
CA GLY A 87 20.76 -5.34 11.55
C GLY A 87 21.60 -4.54 10.56
N ALA A 88 21.28 -3.25 10.35
CA ALA A 88 22.01 -2.41 9.43
C ALA A 88 23.40 -2.08 9.98
N GLY A 89 24.46 -2.67 9.40
CA GLY A 89 25.84 -2.54 9.85
C GLY A 89 26.17 -3.08 11.25
N ILE A 90 25.24 -3.77 11.88
CA ILE A 90 25.37 -4.40 13.19
C ILE A 90 24.60 -5.72 13.23
N LYS A 91 24.90 -6.57 14.23
CA LYS A 91 24.13 -7.77 14.47
C LYS A 91 22.69 -7.40 14.90
N ILE A 92 21.71 -8.08 14.30
CA ILE A 92 20.30 -7.95 14.70
C ILE A 92 20.17 -8.24 16.20
N ASP A 93 19.56 -7.29 16.91
CA ASP A 93 19.21 -7.43 18.33
C ASP A 93 17.82 -6.82 18.58
N ARG A 94 16.81 -7.67 18.49
CA ARG A 94 15.42 -7.26 18.62
C ARG A 94 15.04 -6.83 20.05
N LYS A 95 15.72 -7.37 21.07
CA LYS A 95 15.50 -6.92 22.45
C LYS A 95 16.00 -5.50 22.64
N LYS A 96 17.18 -5.21 22.10
CA LYS A 96 17.76 -3.88 22.17
C LYS A 96 16.98 -2.89 21.29
N ALA A 97 16.51 -3.33 20.11
CA ALA A 97 15.61 -2.52 19.30
C ALA A 97 14.36 -2.11 20.09
N ASN A 98 13.72 -3.06 20.76
CA ASN A 98 12.53 -2.78 21.55
C ASN A 98 12.79 -1.84 22.73
N SER A 99 13.95 -1.92 23.41
CA SER A 99 14.29 -0.94 24.46
C SER A 99 14.38 0.49 23.91
N TYR A 100 14.91 0.66 22.69
CA TYR A 100 14.92 1.96 22.04
C TYR A 100 13.54 2.40 21.53
N PHE A 101 12.71 1.49 21.07
CA PHE A 101 11.31 1.79 20.73
C PHE A 101 10.48 2.16 21.97
N GLU A 102 10.73 1.54 23.12
CA GLU A 102 10.12 1.92 24.41
C GLU A 102 10.48 3.36 24.76
N GLU A 103 11.77 3.68 24.79
CA GLU A 103 12.27 5.03 25.05
C GLU A 103 11.69 6.07 24.05
N ALA A 104 11.70 5.75 22.77
CA ALA A 104 11.13 6.63 21.73
C ALA A 104 9.61 6.82 21.91
N CYS A 105 8.88 5.75 22.25
CA CYS A 105 7.45 5.82 22.53
C CYS A 105 7.14 6.64 23.78
N GLU A 106 7.96 6.55 24.83
CA GLU A 106 7.85 7.40 26.02
C GLU A 106 8.04 8.88 25.66
N LEU A 107 8.95 9.15 24.75
CA LEU A 107 9.21 10.48 24.17
C LEU A 107 8.16 10.91 23.11
N ASN A 108 7.03 10.19 23.02
CA ASN A 108 5.91 10.47 22.13
C ASN A 108 6.22 10.32 20.62
N ASP A 109 7.13 9.44 20.24
CA ASP A 109 7.25 9.01 18.85
C ASP A 109 6.17 7.96 18.55
N GLY A 110 5.15 8.35 17.78
CA GLY A 110 4.02 7.48 17.45
C GLY A 110 4.41 6.26 16.60
N ARG A 111 5.50 6.35 15.84
CA ARG A 111 6.04 5.23 15.03
C ARG A 111 6.59 4.15 15.95
N ALA A 112 7.40 4.56 16.92
CA ALA A 112 7.97 3.67 17.90
C ALA A 112 6.89 2.95 18.71
N CYS A 113 5.87 3.69 19.18
CA CYS A 113 4.72 3.08 19.84
C CYS A 113 4.02 2.05 18.94
N GLY A 114 3.91 2.33 17.63
CA GLY A 114 3.30 1.42 16.66
C GLY A 114 4.13 0.16 16.42
N HIS A 115 5.46 0.28 16.30
CA HIS A 115 6.37 -0.87 16.22
C HIS A 115 6.31 -1.73 17.46
N LEU A 116 6.41 -1.11 18.63
CA LEU A 116 6.32 -1.80 19.91
C LEU A 116 4.99 -2.55 20.06
N ALA A 117 3.88 -1.94 19.64
CA ALA A 117 2.58 -2.58 19.63
C ALA A 117 2.56 -3.86 18.78
N TYR A 118 3.13 -3.80 17.59
CA TYR A 118 3.27 -4.94 16.69
C TYR A 118 4.16 -6.03 17.31
N ASP A 119 5.26 -5.63 17.94
CA ASP A 119 6.21 -6.56 18.57
C ASP A 119 5.59 -7.28 19.76
N TYR A 120 4.78 -6.61 20.60
CA TYR A 120 4.01 -7.24 21.66
C TYR A 120 2.90 -8.17 21.13
N ASP A 121 2.29 -7.84 20.01
CA ASP A 121 1.22 -8.66 19.39
C ASP A 121 1.80 -9.98 18.83
N HIS A 122 3.05 -9.95 18.33
CA HIS A 122 3.69 -11.07 17.61
C HIS A 122 4.85 -11.74 18.39
N GLY A 123 5.26 -11.21 19.52
CA GLY A 123 6.36 -11.74 20.32
C GLY A 123 7.74 -11.51 19.67
N ILE A 124 7.95 -10.36 19.03
CA ILE A 124 9.21 -10.05 18.33
C ILE A 124 10.16 -9.34 19.30
N GLY A 125 11.16 -10.05 19.83
CA GLY A 125 12.11 -9.51 20.81
C GLY A 125 11.55 -9.32 22.21
N VAL A 126 10.25 -9.45 22.39
CA VAL A 126 9.50 -9.39 23.66
C VAL A 126 8.55 -10.58 23.75
N ARG A 127 8.00 -10.83 24.95
CA ARG A 127 6.92 -11.82 25.09
C ARG A 127 5.62 -11.25 24.53
N VAL A 128 4.81 -12.11 23.90
CA VAL A 128 3.45 -11.74 23.47
C VAL A 128 2.67 -11.19 24.66
N ASN A 129 2.12 -10.01 24.48
CA ASN A 129 1.32 -9.32 25.48
C ASN A 129 0.21 -8.49 24.81
N PRO A 130 -1.01 -9.03 24.64
CA PRO A 130 -2.10 -8.37 23.94
C PRO A 130 -2.55 -7.05 24.59
N ASP A 131 -2.41 -6.92 25.91
CA ASP A 131 -2.81 -5.70 26.62
C ASP A 131 -1.80 -4.57 26.37
N GLN A 132 -0.50 -4.87 26.42
CA GLN A 132 0.52 -3.91 26.05
C GLN A 132 0.46 -3.55 24.58
N ALA A 133 0.22 -4.52 23.69
CA ALA A 133 0.01 -4.26 22.27
C ALA A 133 -1.15 -3.27 22.05
N TYR A 134 -2.30 -3.52 22.70
CA TYR A 134 -3.46 -2.64 22.59
C TYR A 134 -3.16 -1.22 23.08
N ASN A 135 -2.55 -1.09 24.26
CA ASN A 135 -2.22 0.21 24.85
C ASN A 135 -1.21 0.99 23.97
N SER A 136 -0.23 0.30 23.42
CA SER A 136 0.78 0.88 22.52
C SER A 136 0.16 1.30 21.18
N TYR A 137 -0.73 0.49 20.57
CA TYR A 137 -1.49 0.89 19.39
C TYR A 137 -2.35 2.12 19.66
N LYS A 138 -3.02 2.16 20.81
CA LYS A 138 -3.86 3.30 21.21
C LYS A 138 -3.03 4.56 21.33
N LYS A 139 -1.91 4.51 22.08
CA LYS A 139 -0.97 5.64 22.21
C LYS A 139 -0.44 6.09 20.85
N ALA A 140 0.00 5.17 19.99
CA ALA A 140 0.48 5.47 18.64
C ALA A 140 -0.59 6.16 17.79
N CYS A 141 -1.84 5.69 17.85
CA CYS A 141 -2.96 6.31 17.16
C CYS A 141 -3.28 7.71 17.72
N GLU A 142 -3.22 7.91 19.04
CA GLU A 142 -3.37 9.22 19.67
C GLU A 142 -2.28 10.20 19.22
N LEU A 143 -1.05 9.70 19.00
CA LEU A 143 0.08 10.42 18.44
C LEU A 143 0.03 10.56 16.91
N ASN A 144 -1.13 10.31 16.29
CA ASN A 144 -1.40 10.45 14.86
C ASN A 144 -0.60 9.47 13.96
N TYR A 145 -0.20 8.31 14.47
CA TYR A 145 0.34 7.26 13.64
C TYR A 145 -0.80 6.46 12.99
N GLY A 146 -1.13 6.80 11.74
CA GLY A 146 -2.33 6.32 11.03
C GLY A 146 -2.43 4.80 10.90
N ILE A 147 -1.29 4.10 10.77
CA ILE A 147 -1.24 2.63 10.71
C ILE A 147 -1.80 2.02 12.00
N SER A 148 -1.45 2.56 13.16
CA SER A 148 -1.97 2.05 14.45
C SER A 148 -3.48 2.29 14.60
N CYS A 149 -3.98 3.42 14.11
CA CYS A 149 -5.42 3.65 14.06
C CYS A 149 -6.11 2.61 13.15
N PHE A 150 -5.51 2.28 12.01
CA PHE A 150 -6.03 1.23 11.13
C PHE A 150 -6.10 -0.13 11.83
N TYR A 151 -5.03 -0.54 12.53
CA TYR A 151 -5.01 -1.80 13.28
C TYR A 151 -6.10 -1.86 14.35
N LEU A 152 -6.31 -0.77 15.09
CA LEU A 152 -7.42 -0.70 16.05
C LEU A 152 -8.77 -0.82 15.37
N GLY A 153 -8.96 -0.12 14.24
CA GLY A 153 -10.18 -0.22 13.44
C GLY A 153 -10.47 -1.66 13.00
N ASP A 154 -9.44 -2.37 12.51
CA ASP A 154 -9.55 -3.77 12.11
C ASP A 154 -9.85 -4.71 13.30
N LYS A 155 -9.21 -4.48 14.45
CA LYS A 155 -9.46 -5.24 15.68
C LYS A 155 -10.91 -5.08 16.15
N TYR A 156 -11.45 -3.87 16.14
CA TYR A 156 -12.84 -3.61 16.50
C TYR A 156 -13.83 -4.18 15.46
N ALA A 157 -13.49 -4.10 14.15
CA ALA A 157 -14.30 -4.71 13.10
C ALA A 157 -14.42 -6.23 13.26
N LYS A 158 -13.32 -6.91 13.62
CA LYS A 158 -13.30 -8.36 13.91
C LYS A 158 -14.08 -8.73 15.16
N ALA A 159 -14.21 -7.81 16.09
CA ALA A 159 -15.03 -7.97 17.31
C ALA A 159 -16.49 -7.57 17.11
N ASP A 160 -16.92 -7.28 15.88
CA ASP A 160 -18.24 -6.78 15.47
C ASP A 160 -18.66 -5.45 16.15
N LYS A 161 -17.69 -4.70 16.63
CA LYS A 161 -17.86 -3.37 17.23
C LYS A 161 -17.71 -2.30 16.13
N MET A 162 -18.78 -2.13 15.34
CA MET A 162 -18.70 -1.35 14.10
C MET A 162 -18.57 0.16 14.34
N GLU A 163 -19.11 0.71 15.41
CA GLU A 163 -18.99 2.15 15.72
C GLU A 163 -17.57 2.52 16.09
N GLU A 164 -16.92 1.75 16.96
CA GLU A 164 -15.53 1.96 17.34
C GLU A 164 -14.59 1.73 16.14
N SER A 165 -14.87 0.68 15.35
CA SER A 165 -14.13 0.42 14.11
C SER A 165 -14.20 1.62 13.17
N HIS A 166 -15.38 2.17 12.96
CA HIS A 166 -15.60 3.35 12.11
C HIS A 166 -14.85 4.57 12.64
N TYR A 167 -14.86 4.80 13.96
CA TYR A 167 -14.11 5.89 14.59
C TYR A 167 -12.62 5.80 14.25
N TYR A 168 -12.01 4.63 14.44
CA TYR A 168 -10.58 4.45 14.19
C TYR A 168 -10.23 4.48 12.70
N TYR A 169 -11.04 3.91 11.81
CA TYR A 169 -10.83 4.04 10.37
C TYR A 169 -10.99 5.48 9.90
N SER A 170 -11.94 6.24 10.46
CA SER A 170 -12.12 7.66 10.15
C SER A 170 -10.88 8.47 10.58
N LYS A 171 -10.37 8.22 11.78
CA LYS A 171 -9.13 8.86 12.25
C LYS A 171 -7.94 8.49 11.38
N ALA A 172 -7.75 7.21 11.04
CA ALA A 172 -6.68 6.77 10.15
C ALA A 172 -6.80 7.39 8.74
N CYS A 173 -8.02 7.50 8.20
CA CYS A 173 -8.26 8.13 6.92
C CYS A 173 -7.99 9.65 6.94
N SER A 174 -8.35 10.35 8.03
CA SER A 174 -7.99 11.76 8.19
C SER A 174 -6.47 11.99 8.19
N LEU A 175 -5.71 10.98 8.61
CA LEU A 175 -4.25 10.92 8.53
C LEU A 175 -3.75 10.41 7.16
N LYS A 176 -4.61 10.36 6.16
CA LYS A 176 -4.34 9.90 4.79
C LYS A 176 -3.83 8.46 4.68
N HIS A 177 -4.17 7.58 5.63
CA HIS A 177 -3.86 6.17 5.50
C HIS A 177 -4.76 5.52 4.42
N PRO A 178 -4.22 5.08 3.25
CA PRO A 178 -5.04 4.78 2.07
C PRO A 178 -6.02 3.63 2.28
N LEU A 179 -5.56 2.55 2.93
CA LEU A 179 -6.39 1.37 3.15
C LEU A 179 -7.55 1.67 4.12
N SER A 180 -7.33 2.55 5.10
CA SER A 180 -8.42 3.00 5.99
C SER A 180 -9.45 3.83 5.25
N CYS A 181 -9.01 4.71 4.35
CA CYS A 181 -9.92 5.48 3.50
C CYS A 181 -10.75 4.58 2.59
N TYR A 182 -10.12 3.55 2.02
CA TYR A 182 -10.83 2.55 1.21
C TYR A 182 -11.90 1.80 2.03
N THR A 183 -11.53 1.31 3.23
CA THR A 183 -12.46 0.59 4.12
C THR A 183 -13.60 1.50 4.61
N LEU A 184 -13.26 2.74 4.97
CA LEU A 184 -14.23 3.76 5.37
C LEU A 184 -15.21 4.08 4.23
N ALA A 185 -14.70 4.23 3.01
CA ALA A 185 -15.51 4.46 1.81
C ALA A 185 -16.50 3.32 1.57
N GLN A 186 -16.06 2.07 1.73
CA GLN A 186 -16.95 0.91 1.64
C GLN A 186 -18.04 0.93 2.72
N SER A 187 -17.69 1.35 3.93
CA SER A 187 -18.66 1.47 5.04
C SER A 187 -19.73 2.51 4.74
N TYR A 188 -19.36 3.68 4.24
CA TYR A 188 -20.31 4.71 3.79
C TYR A 188 -21.15 4.26 2.58
N ALA A 189 -20.54 3.60 1.60
CA ALA A 189 -21.24 3.14 0.40
C ALA A 189 -22.32 2.09 0.71
N LYS A 190 -22.06 1.22 1.68
CA LYS A 190 -22.96 0.11 2.07
C LYS A 190 -23.86 0.45 3.26
N GLY A 191 -23.56 1.48 4.03
CA GLY A 191 -24.23 1.78 5.29
C GLY A 191 -23.87 0.79 6.41
N LYS A 192 -22.65 0.22 6.39
CA LYS A 192 -22.20 -0.74 7.40
C LYS A 192 -21.59 -0.02 8.59
N GLY A 193 -22.24 -0.07 9.75
CA GLY A 193 -21.80 0.62 10.97
C GLY A 193 -22.02 2.14 10.95
N VAL A 194 -22.51 2.69 9.84
CA VAL A 194 -22.79 4.12 9.66
C VAL A 194 -23.96 4.31 8.71
N LYS A 195 -24.60 5.48 8.75
CA LYS A 195 -25.60 5.85 7.73
C LYS A 195 -24.95 5.88 6.35
N LYS A 196 -25.62 5.27 5.37
CA LYS A 196 -25.18 5.30 3.98
C LYS A 196 -25.05 6.75 3.49
N ASP A 197 -23.88 7.06 2.91
CA ASP A 197 -23.52 8.39 2.41
C ASP A 197 -22.55 8.25 1.23
N LEU A 198 -23.09 8.37 0.02
CA LEU A 198 -22.30 8.18 -1.19
C LEU A 198 -21.28 9.31 -1.42
N ASP A 199 -21.59 10.54 -0.99
CA ASP A 199 -20.67 11.68 -1.17
C ASP A 199 -19.43 11.52 -0.27
N LYS A 200 -19.64 11.07 0.98
CA LYS A 200 -18.51 10.73 1.87
C LYS A 200 -17.74 9.53 1.35
N ALA A 201 -18.43 8.52 0.80
CA ALA A 201 -17.76 7.37 0.21
C ALA A 201 -16.86 7.79 -0.96
N MET A 202 -17.35 8.65 -1.87
CA MET A 202 -16.56 9.12 -3.02
C MET A 202 -15.32 9.88 -2.58
N LYS A 203 -15.44 10.83 -1.65
CA LYS A 203 -14.28 11.57 -1.09
C LYS A 203 -13.25 10.64 -0.45
N ALA A 204 -13.68 9.62 0.27
CA ALA A 204 -12.78 8.66 0.89
C ALA A 204 -12.12 7.74 -0.17
N TYR A 205 -12.85 7.35 -1.24
CA TYR A 205 -12.24 6.64 -2.37
C TYR A 205 -11.22 7.50 -3.12
N GLU A 206 -11.42 8.82 -3.25
CA GLU A 206 -10.44 9.73 -3.86
C GLU A 206 -9.11 9.69 -3.09
N ILE A 207 -9.16 9.85 -1.76
CA ILE A 207 -7.95 9.77 -0.92
C ILE A 207 -7.28 8.39 -1.05
N ALA A 208 -8.08 7.31 -1.08
CA ALA A 208 -7.55 5.97 -1.24
C ALA A 208 -6.92 5.73 -2.62
N CYS A 209 -7.50 6.29 -3.69
CA CYS A 209 -6.97 6.23 -5.04
C CYS A 209 -5.66 7.02 -5.17
N ASP A 210 -5.58 8.21 -4.58
CA ASP A 210 -4.36 9.01 -4.54
C ASP A 210 -3.26 8.33 -3.71
N GLY A 211 -3.66 7.49 -2.75
CA GLY A 211 -2.79 6.60 -2.00
C GLY A 211 -2.57 5.22 -2.67
N GLU A 212 -2.70 5.14 -3.99
CA GLU A 212 -2.35 3.98 -4.82
C GLU A 212 -3.22 2.72 -4.61
N ILE A 213 -4.40 2.85 -4.03
CA ILE A 213 -5.36 1.74 -3.95
C ILE A 213 -6.11 1.61 -5.29
N GLY A 214 -5.62 0.75 -6.18
CA GLY A 214 -6.18 0.56 -7.52
C GLY A 214 -7.68 0.27 -7.54
N ALA A 215 -8.18 -0.55 -6.59
CA ALA A 215 -9.61 -0.82 -6.45
C ALA A 215 -10.44 0.45 -6.15
N ALA A 216 -9.88 1.43 -5.42
CA ALA A 216 -10.55 2.71 -5.17
C ALA A 216 -10.67 3.52 -6.47
N CYS A 217 -9.57 3.62 -7.23
CA CYS A 217 -9.56 4.30 -8.53
C CYS A 217 -10.59 3.67 -9.50
N ARG A 218 -10.67 2.34 -9.54
CA ARG A 218 -11.65 1.62 -10.38
C ARG A 218 -13.09 1.91 -9.94
N ILE A 219 -13.38 1.92 -8.65
CA ILE A 219 -14.74 2.25 -8.16
C ILE A 219 -15.11 3.68 -8.54
N LEU A 220 -14.19 4.64 -8.42
CA LEU A 220 -14.40 6.01 -8.89
C LEU A 220 -14.67 6.04 -10.40
N ALA A 221 -13.86 5.35 -11.19
CA ALA A 221 -14.03 5.26 -12.64
C ALA A 221 -15.42 4.74 -13.02
N VAL A 222 -15.88 3.65 -12.38
CA VAL A 222 -17.23 3.10 -12.58
C VAL A 222 -18.32 4.12 -12.23
N ASN A 223 -18.13 4.90 -11.17
CA ASN A 223 -19.10 5.93 -10.81
C ASN A 223 -19.13 7.08 -11.82
N TYR A 224 -17.97 7.55 -12.28
CA TYR A 224 -17.91 8.55 -13.36
C TYR A 224 -18.52 8.00 -14.66
N GLN A 225 -18.30 6.76 -15.01
CA GLN A 225 -18.89 6.10 -16.17
C GLN A 225 -20.41 5.98 -16.06
N LYS A 226 -20.96 5.63 -14.88
CA LYS A 226 -22.40 5.47 -14.66
C LYS A 226 -23.16 6.79 -14.57
N ALA A 227 -22.56 7.83 -14.02
CA ALA A 227 -23.10 9.18 -14.03
C ALA A 227 -23.33 9.71 -15.46
N TYR A 228 -22.81 8.98 -16.44
CA TYR A 228 -22.88 9.26 -17.87
C TYR A 228 -24.28 9.22 -18.47
N SER A 229 -25.27 8.66 -17.81
CA SER A 229 -26.65 8.66 -18.34
C SER A 229 -27.25 10.08 -18.50
N VAL A 230 -26.63 11.12 -17.88
CA VAL A 230 -27.04 12.52 -18.02
C VAL A 230 -25.87 13.50 -18.23
N ARG A 231 -24.65 13.28 -17.65
CA ARG A 231 -23.45 14.14 -17.78
C ARG A 231 -22.16 13.46 -17.29
N GLY A 232 -21.97 12.18 -17.58
CA GLY A 232 -20.75 11.51 -17.14
C GLY A 232 -19.50 12.02 -17.87
N ASP A 233 -18.39 11.97 -17.18
CA ASP A 233 -17.10 12.29 -17.76
C ASP A 233 -16.35 11.01 -18.08
N ILE A 234 -16.53 10.53 -19.31
CA ILE A 234 -15.86 9.32 -19.79
C ILE A 234 -14.34 9.48 -19.82
N ASN A 235 -13.85 10.70 -20.10
CA ASN A 235 -12.42 10.97 -20.10
C ASN A 235 -11.86 10.80 -18.69
N LYS A 236 -12.56 11.31 -17.68
CA LYS A 236 -12.20 11.11 -16.29
C LYS A 236 -12.27 9.65 -15.85
N ALA A 237 -13.29 8.91 -16.33
CA ALA A 237 -13.38 7.49 -16.06
C ALA A 237 -12.20 6.72 -16.66
N LEU A 238 -11.82 7.00 -17.90
CA LEU A 238 -10.66 6.38 -18.56
C LEU A 238 -9.34 6.69 -17.82
N GLU A 239 -9.11 7.94 -17.43
CA GLU A 239 -7.96 8.34 -16.63
C GLU A 239 -7.87 7.56 -15.32
N LEU A 240 -9.01 7.39 -14.64
CA LEU A 240 -9.09 6.61 -13.39
C LEU A 240 -8.90 5.11 -13.62
N TYR A 241 -9.38 4.55 -14.74
CA TYR A 241 -9.08 3.16 -15.10
C TYR A 241 -7.59 2.98 -15.41
N GLU A 242 -6.93 3.95 -16.06
CA GLU A 242 -5.48 3.93 -16.29
C GLU A 242 -4.71 3.92 -14.97
N LYS A 243 -5.06 4.83 -14.03
CA LYS A 243 -4.49 4.84 -12.68
C LYS A 243 -4.72 3.51 -11.96
N ALA A 244 -5.95 2.99 -12.00
CA ALA A 244 -6.28 1.72 -11.34
C ALA A 244 -5.46 0.56 -11.92
N CYS A 245 -5.35 0.46 -13.24
CA CYS A 245 -4.52 -0.54 -13.90
C CYS A 245 -3.03 -0.35 -13.57
N HIS A 246 -2.55 0.90 -13.48
CA HIS A 246 -1.18 1.19 -13.03
C HIS A 246 -0.95 0.65 -11.63
N PHE A 247 -1.88 0.86 -10.72
CA PHE A 247 -1.88 0.36 -9.34
C PHE A 247 -2.37 -1.10 -9.19
N TYR A 248 -2.09 -1.91 -10.20
CA TYR A 248 -2.26 -3.37 -10.19
C TYR A 248 -3.71 -3.88 -10.04
N ASP A 249 -4.73 -3.07 -10.34
CA ASP A 249 -6.11 -3.56 -10.43
C ASP A 249 -6.33 -4.29 -11.78
N GLY A 250 -6.38 -5.61 -11.72
CA GLY A 250 -6.50 -6.45 -12.93
C GLY A 250 -7.84 -6.27 -13.65
N GLU A 251 -8.92 -5.93 -12.93
CA GLU A 251 -10.23 -5.67 -13.52
C GLU A 251 -10.21 -4.37 -14.33
N ALA A 252 -9.60 -3.32 -13.79
CA ALA A 252 -9.44 -2.05 -14.50
C ALA A 252 -8.61 -2.21 -15.78
N CYS A 253 -7.52 -3.00 -15.73
CA CYS A 253 -6.75 -3.32 -16.94
C CYS A 253 -7.61 -4.02 -18.00
N THR A 254 -8.51 -4.93 -17.58
CA THR A 254 -9.43 -5.59 -18.51
C THR A 254 -10.40 -4.61 -19.14
N ILE A 255 -11.05 -3.78 -18.32
CA ILE A 255 -12.03 -2.79 -18.79
C ILE A 255 -11.36 -1.82 -19.78
N LEU A 256 -10.19 -1.31 -19.45
CA LEU A 256 -9.45 -0.40 -20.30
C LEU A 256 -9.06 -1.07 -21.64
N GLY A 257 -8.62 -2.33 -21.61
CA GLY A 257 -8.35 -3.11 -22.82
C GLY A 257 -9.58 -3.30 -23.71
N GLU A 258 -10.75 -3.48 -23.11
CA GLU A 258 -12.03 -3.58 -23.83
C GLU A 258 -12.40 -2.24 -24.50
N TYR A 259 -12.12 -1.10 -23.84
CA TYR A 259 -12.28 0.21 -24.46
C TYR A 259 -11.39 0.38 -25.71
N TYR A 260 -10.13 -0.06 -25.65
CA TYR A 260 -9.23 0.01 -26.80
C TYR A 260 -9.60 -0.93 -27.95
N LEU A 261 -10.39 -1.98 -27.69
CA LEU A 261 -10.83 -2.90 -28.75
C LEU A 261 -12.16 -2.48 -29.42
N ASN A 262 -13.16 -2.07 -28.63
CA ASN A 262 -14.56 -2.19 -29.05
C ASN A 262 -15.40 -0.92 -28.87
N THR A 263 -14.82 0.24 -28.65
CA THR A 263 -15.62 1.45 -28.40
C THR A 263 -15.31 2.57 -29.39
N ASN A 264 -16.34 3.40 -29.65
CA ASN A 264 -16.20 4.64 -30.41
C ASN A 264 -15.74 5.82 -29.50
N VAL A 265 -15.32 5.53 -28.28
CA VAL A 265 -14.99 6.53 -27.25
C VAL A 265 -13.53 6.97 -27.35
N ILE A 266 -12.66 6.04 -27.66
CA ILE A 266 -11.22 6.28 -27.85
C ILE A 266 -10.77 5.66 -29.16
N LEU A 267 -9.62 6.12 -29.66
CA LEU A 267 -9.00 5.53 -30.84
C LEU A 267 -8.70 4.05 -30.60
N GLN A 268 -9.17 3.18 -31.50
CA GLN A 268 -8.94 1.75 -31.41
C GLN A 268 -7.45 1.43 -31.52
N ASP A 269 -6.96 0.65 -30.53
CA ASP A 269 -5.57 0.20 -30.44
C ASP A 269 -5.53 -1.25 -29.94
N THR A 270 -5.45 -2.17 -30.88
CA THR A 270 -5.44 -3.61 -30.61
C THR A 270 -4.19 -4.04 -29.85
N GLU A 271 -3.02 -3.45 -30.13
CA GLU A 271 -1.77 -3.80 -29.46
C GLU A 271 -1.83 -3.42 -27.98
N LYS A 272 -2.27 -2.20 -27.69
CA LYS A 272 -2.48 -1.71 -26.32
C LYS A 272 -3.51 -2.55 -25.56
N ALA A 273 -4.59 -2.94 -26.22
CA ALA A 273 -5.59 -3.83 -25.64
C ALA A 273 -4.99 -5.19 -25.22
N ILE A 274 -4.17 -5.81 -26.09
CA ILE A 274 -3.49 -7.08 -25.81
C ILE A 274 -2.52 -6.93 -24.64
N GLU A 275 -1.75 -5.84 -24.57
CA GLU A 275 -0.87 -5.57 -23.44
C GLU A 275 -1.64 -5.48 -22.13
N LEU A 276 -2.76 -4.76 -22.14
CA LEU A 276 -3.63 -4.61 -20.96
C LEU A 276 -4.25 -5.93 -20.53
N PHE A 277 -4.72 -6.78 -21.46
CA PHE A 277 -5.21 -8.12 -21.14
C PHE A 277 -4.10 -9.03 -20.60
N ARG A 278 -2.89 -8.91 -21.16
CA ARG A 278 -1.71 -9.65 -20.65
C ARG A 278 -1.36 -9.19 -19.23
N LYS A 279 -1.37 -7.89 -18.94
CA LYS A 279 -1.17 -7.34 -17.60
C LYS A 279 -2.25 -7.84 -16.65
N SER A 280 -3.53 -7.75 -17.02
CA SER A 280 -4.66 -8.25 -16.26
C SER A 280 -4.54 -9.75 -15.93
N CYS A 281 -4.21 -10.57 -16.91
CA CYS A 281 -4.02 -12.02 -16.72
C CYS A 281 -2.82 -12.33 -15.81
N ARG A 282 -1.73 -11.54 -15.85
CA ARG A 282 -0.62 -11.64 -14.89
C ARG A 282 -1.08 -11.30 -13.46
N LEU A 283 -1.93 -10.32 -13.32
CA LEU A 283 -2.57 -9.90 -12.06
C LEU A 283 -3.64 -10.89 -11.57
N LYS A 284 -3.73 -12.07 -12.18
CA LYS A 284 -4.66 -13.15 -11.81
C LYS A 284 -6.13 -12.78 -11.97
N HIS A 285 -6.47 -11.88 -12.87
CA HIS A 285 -7.84 -11.56 -13.22
C HIS A 285 -8.29 -12.45 -14.39
N ALA A 286 -9.26 -13.34 -14.14
CA ALA A 286 -9.67 -14.38 -15.08
C ALA A 286 -10.14 -13.82 -16.43
N ARG A 287 -10.95 -12.75 -16.44
CA ARG A 287 -11.49 -12.12 -17.66
C ARG A 287 -10.37 -11.60 -18.57
N GLY A 288 -9.26 -11.07 -18.00
CA GLY A 288 -8.10 -10.69 -18.81
C GLY A 288 -7.44 -11.86 -19.51
N CYS A 289 -7.35 -13.04 -18.84
CA CYS A 289 -6.87 -14.24 -19.49
C CYS A 289 -7.81 -14.74 -20.60
N ILE A 290 -9.14 -14.61 -20.38
CA ILE A 290 -10.16 -14.97 -21.38
C ILE A 290 -10.02 -14.09 -22.61
N ASN A 291 -9.99 -12.76 -22.42
CA ASN A 291 -9.89 -11.82 -23.53
C ASN A 291 -8.62 -12.01 -24.36
N LEU A 292 -7.50 -12.27 -23.68
CA LEU A 292 -6.25 -12.61 -24.35
C LEU A 292 -6.32 -13.96 -25.08
N GLY A 293 -6.97 -14.96 -24.50
CA GLY A 293 -7.22 -16.26 -25.13
C GLY A 293 -8.08 -16.12 -26.40
N ASN A 294 -9.17 -15.39 -26.31
CA ASN A 294 -10.05 -15.08 -27.46
C ASN A 294 -9.27 -14.41 -28.58
N TYR A 295 -8.41 -13.44 -28.26
CA TYR A 295 -7.55 -12.83 -29.27
C TYR A 295 -6.69 -13.86 -29.98
N TYR A 296 -5.93 -14.69 -29.27
CA TYR A 296 -5.08 -15.71 -29.93
C TYR A 296 -5.89 -16.77 -30.66
N GLN A 297 -7.13 -17.01 -30.30
CA GLN A 297 -8.02 -17.96 -31.00
C GLN A 297 -8.52 -17.38 -32.35
N THR A 298 -8.79 -16.08 -32.40
CA THR A 298 -9.48 -15.42 -33.54
C THR A 298 -8.58 -14.54 -34.39
N ALA A 299 -7.33 -14.30 -33.94
CA ALA A 299 -6.40 -13.43 -34.64
C ALA A 299 -6.12 -13.93 -36.09
N PRO A 300 -5.89 -13.03 -37.06
CA PRO A 300 -5.59 -13.40 -38.44
C PRO A 300 -4.14 -13.89 -38.60
N GLY A 301 -3.93 -14.81 -39.56
CA GLY A 301 -2.61 -15.25 -40.01
C GLY A 301 -1.75 -15.87 -38.90
N GLU A 302 -0.49 -15.51 -38.88
CA GLU A 302 0.52 -16.03 -37.95
C GLU A 302 0.30 -15.62 -36.48
N LEU A 303 -0.55 -14.61 -36.22
CA LEU A 303 -0.91 -14.19 -34.88
C LEU A 303 -1.85 -15.16 -34.17
N LYS A 304 -2.52 -16.05 -34.95
CA LYS A 304 -3.38 -17.08 -34.39
C LYS A 304 -2.54 -18.17 -33.71
N ASP A 305 -2.83 -18.42 -32.43
CA ASP A 305 -2.11 -19.41 -31.63
C ASP A 305 -3.09 -20.14 -30.69
N LEU A 306 -3.60 -21.27 -31.19
CA LEU A 306 -4.59 -22.07 -30.47
C LEU A 306 -4.01 -22.68 -29.18
N GLU A 307 -2.72 -23.02 -29.18
CA GLU A 307 -2.07 -23.58 -27.99
C GLU A 307 -1.91 -22.53 -26.87
N LYS A 308 -1.56 -21.28 -27.23
CA LYS A 308 -1.60 -20.16 -26.26
C LYS A 308 -3.02 -19.90 -25.78
N ALA A 309 -4.00 -19.91 -26.67
CA ALA A 309 -5.40 -19.73 -26.28
C ALA A 309 -5.84 -20.77 -25.26
N LYS A 310 -5.59 -22.06 -25.52
CA LYS A 310 -5.89 -23.17 -24.57
C LYS A 310 -5.24 -22.97 -23.21
N LYS A 311 -3.94 -22.61 -23.18
CA LYS A 311 -3.21 -22.36 -21.94
C LYS A 311 -3.83 -21.21 -21.13
N LEU A 312 -4.26 -20.15 -21.82
CA LEU A 312 -4.89 -18.98 -21.20
C LEU A 312 -6.29 -19.31 -20.65
N PHE A 313 -7.09 -20.07 -21.38
CA PHE A 313 -8.40 -20.53 -20.90
C PHE A 313 -8.26 -21.45 -19.70
N LYS A 314 -7.31 -22.40 -19.73
CA LYS A 314 -6.98 -23.24 -18.57
C LYS A 314 -6.59 -22.41 -17.36
N LYS A 315 -5.77 -21.37 -17.56
CA LYS A 315 -5.39 -20.41 -16.49
C LYS A 315 -6.61 -19.66 -15.98
N ALA A 316 -7.48 -19.15 -16.85
CA ALA A 316 -8.69 -18.46 -16.44
C ALA A 316 -9.62 -19.37 -15.63
N CYS A 317 -9.74 -20.64 -16.02
CA CYS A 317 -10.47 -21.66 -15.27
C CYS A 317 -9.92 -21.82 -13.84
N THR A 318 -8.60 -21.95 -13.68
CA THR A 318 -7.98 -22.03 -12.33
C THR A 318 -8.16 -20.77 -11.49
N LEU A 319 -8.46 -19.63 -12.13
CA LEU A 319 -8.77 -18.35 -11.48
C LEU A 319 -10.26 -18.17 -11.17
N GLY A 320 -11.07 -19.22 -11.35
CA GLY A 320 -12.50 -19.21 -10.97
C GLY A 320 -13.48 -18.96 -12.12
N ALA A 321 -13.02 -18.87 -13.37
CA ALA A 321 -13.90 -18.77 -14.53
C ALA A 321 -14.40 -20.16 -14.97
N TYR A 322 -15.14 -20.83 -14.11
CA TYR A 322 -15.61 -22.22 -14.31
C TYR A 322 -16.44 -22.42 -15.57
N GLN A 323 -17.08 -21.39 -16.09
CA GLN A 323 -17.92 -21.44 -17.29
C GLN A 323 -17.14 -21.87 -18.55
N ILE A 324 -15.82 -21.61 -18.59
CA ILE A 324 -14.97 -21.97 -19.72
C ILE A 324 -14.20 -23.28 -19.53
N CYS A 325 -14.28 -23.88 -18.32
CA CYS A 325 -13.52 -25.11 -18.02
C CYS A 325 -13.97 -26.31 -18.84
N ASN A 326 -15.24 -26.35 -19.22
CA ASN A 326 -15.88 -27.46 -19.94
C ASN A 326 -16.01 -27.20 -21.44
N SER A 327 -15.55 -26.05 -21.93
CA SER A 327 -15.56 -25.77 -23.37
C SER A 327 -14.41 -26.58 -23.99
N SER A 328 -14.76 -27.51 -24.87
CA SER A 328 -13.81 -28.25 -25.71
C SER A 328 -13.14 -27.25 -26.66
N TYR A 329 -11.95 -26.81 -26.34
CA TYR A 329 -11.12 -25.92 -27.21
C TYR A 329 -10.23 -26.71 -28.11
#